data_a0ab5e0f426b91f3b3ed69ddeab5ffce
#
_entry.id   a0ab5e0f426b91f3b3ed69ddeab5ffce
#
_cell.length_a   1.000
_cell.length_b   1.000
_cell.length_c   1.000
_cell.angle_alpha   90.00
_cell.angle_beta   90.00
_cell.angle_gamma   90.00
#
_symmetry.space_group_name_H-M   'P 1'
#
loop_
_entity.id
_entity.type
_entity.pdbx_description
1 polymer ?
#
loop_
_entity_poly.entity_id
_entity_poly.type
_entity_poly.pdbx_seq_one_letter_code
_entity_poly.pdbx_strand_id
1 'polypeptide(L)'
;MVKVGKWIAKHKVLVLLIGLLLVIPSVIGIAETRVNYDLLSYLPDTLETVKGQDILVDEFGMGAFSMVIVENMDMKDVQKLEEKFSEVEHVKDVLWYDDVADITLPVEMIPEKYRKVFINGDATMMLVLFDNTTSSDTSMEAITELRKIANEQCFLSGMTGVVTDIKNIAMQELPIYVVIAAVLSLIVLELTSGSFVVPFLFLLSIGLAILYNLGSNIILGETSYITQALTAL
;
A
#
# COMPACT_ATOMS: atom_id res chain seq x y z
N MET A 1 14.25 -12.90 38.91
CA MET A 1 13.90 -11.47 38.55
C MET A 1 14.64 -10.46 39.42
N VAL A 2 14.68 -10.58 40.76
CA VAL A 2 15.36 -9.59 41.66
C VAL A 2 16.86 -9.38 41.33
N LYS A 3 17.61 -10.46 40.98
CA LYS A 3 19.05 -10.37 40.65
C LYS A 3 19.28 -9.55 39.35
N VAL A 4 18.42 -9.73 38.35
CA VAL A 4 18.49 -9.00 37.06
C VAL A 4 18.22 -7.50 37.27
N GLY A 5 17.17 -7.15 38.01
CA GLY A 5 16.85 -5.77 38.37
C GLY A 5 17.98 -5.04 39.11
N LYS A 6 18.61 -5.72 40.08
CA LYS A 6 19.78 -5.19 40.81
C LYS A 6 20.99 -5.01 39.90
N TRP A 7 21.20 -5.89 38.91
CA TRP A 7 22.28 -5.79 37.94
C TRP A 7 22.06 -4.59 37.01
N ILE A 8 20.83 -4.44 36.45
CA ILE A 8 20.45 -3.28 35.61
C ILE A 8 20.64 -1.98 36.38
N ALA A 9 20.14 -1.90 37.62
CA ALA A 9 20.30 -0.71 38.45
C ALA A 9 21.77 -0.36 38.73
N LYS A 10 22.62 -1.36 38.93
CA LYS A 10 24.07 -1.18 39.14
C LYS A 10 24.77 -0.70 37.84
N HIS A 11 24.34 -1.14 36.65
CA HIS A 11 24.96 -0.84 35.35
C HIS A 11 24.08 0.07 34.50
N LYS A 12 23.30 0.96 35.13
CA LYS A 12 22.32 1.81 34.46
C LYS A 12 22.85 2.59 33.23
N VAL A 13 24.08 3.11 33.34
CA VAL A 13 24.72 3.86 32.24
C VAL A 13 25.04 2.94 31.07
N LEU A 14 25.56 1.73 31.34
CA LEU A 14 25.84 0.75 30.32
C LEU A 14 24.57 0.30 29.58
N VAL A 15 23.49 0.05 30.32
CA VAL A 15 22.20 -0.34 29.75
C VAL A 15 21.62 0.79 28.87
N LEU A 16 21.74 2.04 29.31
CA LEU A 16 21.33 3.21 28.54
C LEU A 16 22.15 3.35 27.27
N LEU A 17 23.48 3.16 27.33
CA LEU A 17 24.34 3.22 26.16
C LEU A 17 24.03 2.12 25.15
N ILE A 18 23.79 0.90 25.62
CA ILE A 18 23.38 -0.22 24.74
C ILE A 18 22.03 0.11 24.08
N GLY A 19 21.04 0.60 24.86
CA GLY A 19 19.77 1.04 24.30
C GLY A 19 19.97 2.09 23.21
N LEU A 20 20.73 3.14 23.47
CA LEU A 20 20.98 4.19 22.49
C LEU A 20 21.70 3.66 21.23
N LEU A 21 22.64 2.74 21.41
CA LEU A 21 23.37 2.14 20.30
C LEU A 21 22.44 1.25 19.42
N LEU A 22 21.44 0.61 20.00
CA LEU A 22 20.42 -0.17 19.28
C LEU A 22 19.45 0.67 18.45
N VAL A 23 19.35 1.97 18.70
CA VAL A 23 18.53 2.89 17.90
C VAL A 23 19.00 2.90 16.44
N ILE A 24 20.33 2.92 16.22
CA ILE A 24 20.91 3.00 14.87
C ILE A 24 20.49 1.81 14.00
N PRO A 25 20.74 0.55 14.39
CA PRO A 25 20.30 -0.59 13.57
C PRO A 25 18.77 -0.69 13.46
N SER A 26 18.02 -0.21 14.47
CA SER A 26 16.56 -0.21 14.40
C SER A 26 16.03 0.77 13.35
N VAL A 27 16.60 1.97 13.24
CA VAL A 27 16.22 2.95 12.19
C VAL A 27 16.54 2.40 10.80
N ILE A 28 17.70 1.77 10.62
CA ILE A 28 18.07 1.10 9.37
C ILE A 28 17.07 -0.03 9.08
N GLY A 29 16.76 -0.84 10.09
CA GLY A 29 15.81 -1.94 9.96
C GLY A 29 14.41 -1.49 9.52
N ILE A 30 13.91 -0.37 10.04
CA ILE A 30 12.62 0.20 9.61
C ILE A 30 12.66 0.61 8.13
N ALA A 31 13.76 1.24 7.69
CA ALA A 31 13.90 1.70 6.31
C ALA A 31 14.02 0.55 5.29
N GLU A 32 14.62 -0.55 5.71
CA GLU A 32 14.89 -1.72 4.85
C GLU A 32 13.76 -2.77 4.89
N THR A 33 12.89 -2.74 5.90
CA THR A 33 11.80 -3.71 6.02
C THR A 33 10.67 -3.34 5.07
N ARG A 34 10.35 -4.25 4.14
CA ARG A 34 9.21 -4.08 3.23
C ARG A 34 7.90 -4.37 3.96
N VAL A 35 6.88 -3.56 3.70
CA VAL A 35 5.51 -3.82 4.15
C VAL A 35 4.75 -4.53 3.06
N ASN A 36 4.29 -5.74 3.36
CA ASN A 36 3.51 -6.54 2.43
C ASN A 36 2.02 -6.18 2.54
N TYR A 37 1.46 -5.66 1.45
CA TYR A 37 0.05 -5.34 1.29
C TYR A 37 -0.71 -6.43 0.53
N ASP A 38 -0.05 -7.52 0.15
CA ASP A 38 -0.67 -8.61 -0.61
C ASP A 38 -1.56 -9.46 0.28
N LEU A 39 -2.86 -9.32 0.09
CA LEU A 39 -3.85 -10.11 0.81
C LEU A 39 -3.79 -11.59 0.44
N LEU A 40 -3.36 -11.92 -0.79
CA LEU A 40 -3.27 -13.31 -1.24
C LEU A 40 -2.10 -14.04 -0.61
N SER A 41 -1.02 -13.34 -0.28
CA SER A 41 0.15 -13.93 0.39
C SER A 41 -0.14 -14.49 1.80
N TYR A 42 -1.27 -14.12 2.39
CA TYR A 42 -1.72 -14.68 3.69
C TYR A 42 -2.63 -15.90 3.55
N LEU A 43 -3.00 -16.26 2.32
CA LEU A 43 -3.84 -17.40 2.05
C LEU A 43 -2.98 -18.65 1.82
N PRO A 44 -3.48 -19.85 2.18
CA PRO A 44 -2.79 -21.09 1.85
C PRO A 44 -2.65 -21.29 0.34
N ASP A 45 -1.47 -21.73 -0.14
CA ASP A 45 -1.18 -22.02 -1.56
C ASP A 45 -2.11 -23.08 -2.17
N THR A 46 -2.83 -23.81 -1.33
CA THR A 46 -3.79 -24.84 -1.76
C THR A 46 -5.07 -24.28 -2.32
N LEU A 47 -5.39 -23.00 -2.07
CA LEU A 47 -6.61 -22.36 -2.52
C LEU A 47 -6.59 -22.14 -4.04
N GLU A 48 -7.74 -22.35 -4.67
CA GLU A 48 -7.89 -22.17 -6.13
C GLU A 48 -7.61 -20.72 -6.56
N THR A 49 -7.94 -19.75 -5.72
CA THR A 49 -7.66 -18.32 -5.99
C THR A 49 -6.16 -18.05 -6.09
N VAL A 50 -5.36 -18.61 -5.18
CA VAL A 50 -3.89 -18.44 -5.19
C VAL A 50 -3.32 -19.12 -6.42
N LYS A 51 -3.69 -20.37 -6.68
CA LYS A 51 -3.26 -21.10 -7.87
C LYS A 51 -3.66 -20.40 -9.18
N GLY A 52 -4.86 -19.80 -9.22
CA GLY A 52 -5.32 -19.04 -10.37
C GLY A 52 -4.47 -17.77 -10.59
N GLN A 53 -4.07 -17.10 -9.52
CA GLN A 53 -3.18 -15.95 -9.59
C GLN A 53 -1.79 -16.35 -10.11
N ASP A 54 -1.23 -17.45 -9.61
CA ASP A 54 0.06 -17.96 -10.07
C ASP A 54 0.04 -18.30 -11.57
N ILE A 55 -1.01 -18.97 -12.04
CA ILE A 55 -1.20 -19.27 -13.47
C ILE A 55 -1.29 -17.97 -14.29
N LEU A 56 -2.04 -16.96 -13.81
CA LEU A 56 -2.15 -15.69 -14.52
C LEU A 56 -0.80 -14.97 -14.64
N VAL A 57 0.01 -15.01 -13.59
CA VAL A 57 1.35 -14.41 -13.60
C VAL A 57 2.32 -15.21 -14.47
N ASP A 58 2.42 -16.53 -14.24
CA ASP A 58 3.49 -17.36 -14.80
C ASP A 58 3.24 -17.72 -16.28
N GLU A 59 1.97 -18.05 -16.62
CA GLU A 59 1.64 -18.52 -17.97
C GLU A 59 1.12 -17.41 -18.89
N PHE A 60 0.40 -16.44 -18.35
CA PHE A 60 -0.17 -15.34 -19.13
C PHE A 60 0.61 -14.02 -18.97
N GLY A 61 1.52 -13.96 -18.00
CA GLY A 61 2.26 -12.75 -17.66
C GLY A 61 1.34 -11.59 -17.21
N MET A 62 0.14 -11.90 -16.74
CA MET A 62 -0.84 -10.92 -16.26
C MET A 62 -0.84 -10.94 -14.73
N GLY A 63 -0.03 -10.09 -14.14
CA GLY A 63 0.10 -10.04 -12.69
C GLY A 63 -1.06 -9.37 -11.97
N ALA A 64 -1.53 -8.26 -12.52
CA ALA A 64 -2.63 -7.48 -11.97
C ALA A 64 -3.36 -6.72 -13.07
N PHE A 65 -4.55 -6.25 -12.75
CA PHE A 65 -5.29 -5.35 -13.62
C PHE A 65 -6.05 -4.28 -12.83
N SER A 66 -6.31 -3.17 -13.51
CA SER A 66 -7.21 -2.11 -13.05
C SER A 66 -8.16 -1.73 -14.16
N MET A 67 -9.34 -1.26 -13.78
CA MET A 67 -10.34 -0.73 -14.68
C MET A 67 -10.32 0.79 -14.63
N VAL A 68 -10.32 1.42 -15.78
CA VAL A 68 -10.46 2.87 -15.91
C VAL A 68 -11.79 3.14 -16.61
N ILE A 69 -12.67 3.85 -15.94
CA ILE A 69 -13.91 4.35 -16.52
C ILE A 69 -13.68 5.81 -16.89
N VAL A 70 -13.99 6.16 -18.12
CA VAL A 70 -13.90 7.52 -18.64
C VAL A 70 -15.30 7.98 -19.02
N GLU A 71 -15.74 9.12 -18.49
CA GLU A 71 -17.08 9.67 -18.73
C GLU A 71 -17.02 10.98 -19.48
N ASN A 72 -17.98 11.19 -20.40
CA ASN A 72 -18.18 12.44 -21.12
C ASN A 72 -16.92 12.97 -21.85
N MET A 73 -16.08 12.08 -22.38
CA MET A 73 -14.88 12.41 -23.17
C MET A 73 -15.04 11.97 -24.61
N ASP A 74 -14.54 12.78 -25.56
CA ASP A 74 -14.51 12.40 -26.98
C ASP A 74 -13.62 11.17 -27.18
N MET A 75 -14.05 10.22 -28.02
CA MET A 75 -13.33 8.96 -28.25
C MET A 75 -11.88 9.17 -28.72
N LYS A 76 -11.60 10.24 -29.49
CA LYS A 76 -10.24 10.58 -29.89
C LYS A 76 -9.35 11.04 -28.72
N ASP A 77 -9.94 11.66 -27.71
CA ASP A 77 -9.20 12.09 -26.53
C ASP A 77 -9.04 10.91 -25.55
N VAL A 78 -9.99 9.98 -25.55
CA VAL A 78 -9.87 8.69 -24.85
C VAL A 78 -8.71 7.87 -25.44
N GLN A 79 -8.57 7.81 -26.78
CA GLN A 79 -7.45 7.12 -27.44
C GLN A 79 -6.09 7.74 -27.05
N LYS A 80 -5.99 9.07 -27.03
CA LYS A 80 -4.76 9.74 -26.57
C LYS A 80 -4.47 9.46 -25.08
N LEU A 81 -5.51 9.26 -24.29
CA LEU A 81 -5.36 8.91 -22.89
C LEU A 81 -4.85 7.47 -22.74
N GLU A 82 -5.37 6.55 -23.54
CA GLU A 82 -4.92 5.17 -23.63
C GLU A 82 -3.43 5.09 -24.03
N GLU A 83 -3.03 5.81 -25.09
CA GLU A 83 -1.62 5.90 -25.51
C GLU A 83 -0.72 6.36 -24.35
N LYS A 84 -1.13 7.39 -23.61
CA LYS A 84 -0.38 7.86 -22.43
C LYS A 84 -0.34 6.86 -21.29
N PHE A 85 -1.40 6.10 -21.09
CA PHE A 85 -1.44 5.05 -20.07
C PHE A 85 -0.53 3.88 -20.43
N SER A 86 -0.44 3.54 -21.72
CA SER A 86 0.45 2.49 -22.22
C SER A 86 1.94 2.86 -22.09
N GLU A 87 2.27 4.15 -22.06
CA GLU A 87 3.64 4.64 -21.86
C GLU A 87 4.09 4.64 -20.39
N VAL A 88 3.18 4.39 -19.44
CA VAL A 88 3.52 4.36 -18.01
C VAL A 88 4.35 3.13 -17.70
N GLU A 89 5.45 3.32 -17.00
CA GLU A 89 6.34 2.23 -16.56
C GLU A 89 5.55 1.20 -15.73
N HIS A 90 5.80 -0.09 -15.98
CA HIS A 90 5.10 -1.24 -15.36
C HIS A 90 3.65 -1.44 -15.81
N VAL A 91 3.12 -0.64 -16.71
CA VAL A 91 1.92 -0.97 -17.47
C VAL A 91 2.34 -1.89 -18.61
N LYS A 92 1.77 -3.08 -18.63
CA LYS A 92 2.04 -4.09 -19.66
C LYS A 92 1.25 -3.82 -20.93
N ASP A 93 -0.02 -3.49 -20.75
CA ASP A 93 -0.95 -3.28 -21.85
C ASP A 93 -2.19 -2.52 -21.36
N VAL A 94 -2.86 -1.83 -22.27
CA VAL A 94 -4.14 -1.17 -22.02
C VAL A 94 -5.13 -1.68 -23.05
N LEU A 95 -6.13 -2.41 -22.61
CA LEU A 95 -7.15 -2.98 -23.48
C LEU A 95 -8.36 -2.07 -23.52
N TRP A 96 -8.69 -1.62 -24.72
CA TRP A 96 -9.88 -0.82 -24.97
C TRP A 96 -10.65 -1.39 -26.18
N TYR A 97 -11.74 -0.75 -26.55
CA TYR A 97 -12.55 -1.27 -27.66
C TYR A 97 -11.89 -1.10 -29.03
N ASP A 98 -10.92 -0.21 -29.20
CA ASP A 98 -10.18 -0.02 -30.45
C ASP A 98 -9.27 -1.21 -30.82
N ASP A 99 -8.89 -2.04 -29.85
CA ASP A 99 -8.28 -3.37 -30.09
C ASP A 99 -9.22 -4.32 -30.82
N VAL A 100 -10.52 -4.05 -30.78
CA VAL A 100 -11.55 -4.94 -31.34
C VAL A 100 -12.23 -4.34 -32.56
N ALA A 101 -12.35 -3.00 -32.58
CA ALA A 101 -13.08 -2.29 -33.65
C ALA A 101 -12.47 -0.88 -33.85
N ASP A 102 -12.39 -0.43 -35.09
CA ASP A 102 -11.93 0.91 -35.44
C ASP A 102 -12.80 2.00 -34.77
N ILE A 103 -12.20 2.98 -34.11
CA ILE A 103 -12.87 4.09 -33.43
C ILE A 103 -13.70 4.98 -34.37
N THR A 104 -13.46 4.91 -35.66
CA THR A 104 -14.22 5.65 -36.68
C THR A 104 -15.55 5.00 -37.02
N LEU A 105 -15.76 3.76 -36.59
CA LEU A 105 -17.03 3.06 -36.79
C LEU A 105 -18.09 3.58 -35.80
N PRO A 106 -19.32 3.82 -36.28
CA PRO A 106 -20.43 4.09 -35.38
C PRO A 106 -20.58 2.99 -34.33
N VAL A 107 -20.78 3.37 -33.08
CA VAL A 107 -20.89 2.47 -31.93
C VAL A 107 -21.96 1.38 -32.13
N GLU A 108 -23.01 1.69 -32.91
CA GLU A 108 -24.11 0.77 -33.25
C GLU A 108 -23.65 -0.37 -34.16
N MET A 109 -22.53 -0.22 -34.89
CA MET A 109 -21.97 -1.25 -35.76
C MET A 109 -21.08 -2.24 -35.00
N ILE A 110 -20.67 -1.90 -33.77
CA ILE A 110 -19.90 -2.80 -32.93
C ILE A 110 -20.80 -3.94 -32.42
N PRO A 111 -20.35 -5.20 -32.50
CA PRO A 111 -21.12 -6.33 -31.97
C PRO A 111 -21.50 -6.10 -30.49
N GLU A 112 -22.76 -6.33 -30.16
CA GLU A 112 -23.34 -6.04 -28.84
C GLU A 112 -22.53 -6.63 -27.68
N LYS A 113 -21.90 -7.79 -27.91
CA LYS A 113 -21.03 -8.47 -26.95
C LYS A 113 -19.87 -7.59 -26.48
N TYR A 114 -19.20 -6.90 -27.41
CA TYR A 114 -18.04 -6.03 -27.11
C TYR A 114 -18.51 -4.66 -26.65
N ARG A 115 -19.53 -4.11 -27.31
CA ARG A 115 -20.11 -2.82 -26.94
C ARG A 115 -20.52 -2.76 -25.47
N LYS A 116 -21.22 -3.80 -24.99
CA LYS A 116 -21.67 -3.85 -23.57
C LYS A 116 -20.53 -3.93 -22.55
N VAL A 117 -19.36 -4.40 -22.95
CA VAL A 117 -18.20 -4.49 -22.07
C VAL A 117 -17.51 -3.13 -21.95
N PHE A 118 -17.34 -2.45 -23.08
CA PHE A 118 -16.49 -1.24 -23.14
C PHE A 118 -17.28 0.07 -23.13
N ILE A 119 -18.56 0.08 -23.53
CA ILE A 119 -19.31 1.32 -23.72
C ILE A 119 -20.69 1.23 -23.03
N ASN A 120 -21.01 2.24 -22.23
CA ASN A 120 -22.32 2.38 -21.61
C ASN A 120 -22.75 3.85 -21.58
N GLY A 121 -23.64 4.27 -22.50
CA GLY A 121 -24.02 5.67 -22.65
C GLY A 121 -22.81 6.51 -23.05
N ASP A 122 -22.54 7.57 -22.28
CA ASP A 122 -21.40 8.48 -22.48
C ASP A 122 -20.12 8.03 -21.74
N ALA A 123 -20.13 6.83 -21.15
CA ALA A 123 -19.00 6.26 -20.46
C ALA A 123 -18.34 5.15 -21.28
N THR A 124 -17.02 5.09 -21.23
CA THR A 124 -16.23 4.00 -21.77
C THR A 124 -15.29 3.42 -20.71
N MET A 125 -14.95 2.13 -20.85
CA MET A 125 -14.09 1.42 -19.91
C MET A 125 -12.84 0.91 -20.61
N MET A 126 -11.69 1.10 -19.99
CA MET A 126 -10.42 0.47 -20.36
C MET A 126 -9.99 -0.50 -19.27
N LEU A 127 -9.26 -1.52 -19.66
CA LEU A 127 -8.62 -2.47 -18.75
C LEU A 127 -7.12 -2.27 -18.84
N VAL A 128 -6.50 -1.80 -17.75
CA VAL A 128 -5.05 -1.63 -17.65
C VAL A 128 -4.45 -2.88 -17.02
N LEU A 129 -3.51 -3.52 -17.70
CA LEU A 129 -2.78 -4.70 -17.28
C LEU A 129 -1.40 -4.30 -16.77
N PHE A 130 -0.93 -4.92 -15.67
CA PHE A 130 0.37 -4.65 -15.08
C PHE A 130 1.29 -5.87 -15.19
N ASP A 131 2.60 -5.62 -15.24
CA ASP A 131 3.63 -6.66 -15.32
C ASP A 131 3.72 -7.52 -14.05
N ASN A 132 3.38 -6.94 -12.91
CA ASN A 132 3.57 -7.54 -11.59
C ASN A 132 2.24 -7.77 -10.86
N THR A 133 2.31 -8.42 -9.70
CA THR A 133 1.13 -8.72 -8.87
C THR A 133 0.45 -7.47 -8.32
N THR A 134 -0.79 -7.63 -7.91
CA THR A 134 -1.72 -6.56 -7.45
C THR A 134 -1.12 -5.62 -6.40
N SER A 135 -0.29 -6.14 -5.52
CA SER A 135 0.30 -5.41 -4.38
C SER A 135 1.81 -5.22 -4.50
N SER A 136 2.39 -5.46 -5.67
CA SER A 136 3.79 -5.11 -5.90
C SER A 136 3.98 -3.59 -5.85
N ASP A 137 5.13 -3.15 -5.34
CA ASP A 137 5.43 -1.72 -5.28
C ASP A 137 5.39 -1.09 -6.68
N THR A 138 5.84 -1.81 -7.70
CA THR A 138 5.81 -1.38 -9.10
C THR A 138 4.39 -1.17 -9.64
N SER A 139 3.45 -2.11 -9.38
CA SER A 139 2.05 -1.95 -9.80
C SER A 139 1.36 -0.80 -9.06
N MET A 140 1.67 -0.59 -7.77
CA MET A 140 1.14 0.54 -6.99
C MET A 140 1.73 1.88 -7.46
N GLU A 141 2.98 1.90 -7.90
CA GLU A 141 3.63 3.07 -8.48
C GLU A 141 2.99 3.42 -9.83
N ALA A 142 2.78 2.43 -10.70
CA ALA A 142 2.06 2.60 -11.96
C ALA A 142 0.65 3.20 -11.73
N ILE A 143 -0.13 2.71 -10.76
CA ILE A 143 -1.43 3.30 -10.40
C ILE A 143 -1.29 4.78 -10.01
N THR A 144 -0.24 5.11 -9.28
CA THR A 144 0.00 6.49 -8.84
C THR A 144 0.32 7.40 -10.02
N GLU A 145 1.09 6.93 -11.00
CA GLU A 145 1.40 7.67 -12.23
C GLU A 145 0.16 7.78 -13.15
N LEU A 146 -0.59 6.68 -13.31
CA LEU A 146 -1.86 6.71 -14.07
C LEU A 146 -2.83 7.76 -13.51
N ARG A 147 -2.92 7.91 -12.18
CA ARG A 147 -3.76 8.93 -11.54
C ARG A 147 -3.31 10.35 -11.79
N LYS A 148 -2.02 10.58 -12.02
CA LYS A 148 -1.51 11.92 -12.39
C LYS A 148 -1.88 12.29 -13.82
N ILE A 149 -1.98 11.31 -14.72
CA ILE A 149 -2.37 11.49 -16.10
C ILE A 149 -3.90 11.62 -16.22
N ALA A 150 -4.63 10.85 -15.38
CA ALA A 150 -6.08 10.87 -15.32
C ALA A 150 -6.61 12.26 -14.90
N ASN A 151 -7.69 12.68 -15.53
CA ASN A 151 -8.40 13.92 -15.20
C ASN A 151 -9.69 13.62 -14.41
N GLU A 152 -10.49 14.65 -14.13
CA GLU A 152 -11.74 14.53 -13.37
C GLU A 152 -12.82 13.65 -14.04
N GLN A 153 -12.66 13.31 -15.32
CA GLN A 153 -13.56 12.43 -16.07
C GLN A 153 -13.15 10.95 -15.97
N CYS A 154 -12.01 10.64 -15.33
CA CYS A 154 -11.41 9.32 -15.28
C CYS A 154 -11.49 8.75 -13.86
N PHE A 155 -12.06 7.56 -13.73
CA PHE A 155 -12.21 6.84 -12.47
C PHE A 155 -11.41 5.54 -12.52
N LEU A 156 -10.27 5.52 -11.83
CA LEU A 156 -9.47 4.30 -11.68
C LEU A 156 -10.04 3.43 -10.56
N SER A 157 -10.31 2.17 -10.87
CA SER A 157 -10.81 1.16 -9.94
C SER A 157 -10.10 -0.17 -10.16
N GLY A 158 -10.33 -1.13 -9.30
CA GLY A 158 -9.71 -2.45 -9.33
C GLY A 158 -8.87 -2.71 -8.08
N MET A 159 -8.46 -3.96 -7.90
CA MET A 159 -7.80 -4.40 -6.67
C MET A 159 -6.48 -3.67 -6.44
N THR A 160 -5.68 -3.42 -7.49
CA THR A 160 -4.42 -2.67 -7.39
C THR A 160 -4.66 -1.24 -6.91
N GLY A 161 -5.70 -0.57 -7.42
CA GLY A 161 -6.13 0.74 -6.96
C GLY A 161 -6.53 0.75 -5.49
N VAL A 162 -7.32 -0.22 -5.07
CA VAL A 162 -7.76 -0.37 -3.67
C VAL A 162 -6.57 -0.59 -2.72
N VAL A 163 -5.64 -1.48 -3.07
CA VAL A 163 -4.44 -1.74 -2.27
C VAL A 163 -3.56 -0.48 -2.18
N THR A 164 -3.40 0.24 -3.28
CA THR A 164 -2.68 1.53 -3.32
C THR A 164 -3.32 2.56 -2.39
N ASP A 165 -4.65 2.64 -2.38
CA ASP A 165 -5.39 3.56 -1.51
C ASP A 165 -5.24 3.18 -0.04
N ILE A 166 -5.35 1.90 0.30
CA ILE A 166 -5.12 1.41 1.67
C ILE A 166 -3.71 1.79 2.14
N LYS A 167 -2.68 1.57 1.31
CA LYS A 167 -1.29 1.96 1.62
C LYS A 167 -1.18 3.46 1.87
N ASN A 168 -1.70 4.28 0.96
CA ASN A 168 -1.59 5.73 1.04
C ASN A 168 -2.34 6.30 2.25
N ILE A 169 -3.57 5.84 2.50
CA ILE A 169 -4.36 6.26 3.67
C ILE A 169 -3.65 5.84 4.97
N ALA A 170 -3.19 4.58 5.04
CA ALA A 170 -2.47 4.11 6.22
C ALA A 170 -1.23 4.96 6.50
N MET A 171 -0.42 5.28 5.48
CA MET A 171 0.77 6.11 5.64
C MET A 171 0.46 7.55 6.04
N GLN A 172 -0.67 8.11 5.63
CA GLN A 172 -1.07 9.48 5.96
C GLN A 172 -1.74 9.59 7.33
N GLU A 173 -2.62 8.68 7.66
CA GLU A 173 -3.45 8.76 8.86
C GLU A 173 -2.78 8.16 10.11
N LEU A 174 -2.04 7.08 9.96
CA LEU A 174 -1.44 6.37 11.09
C LEU A 174 -0.56 7.28 11.97
N PRO A 175 0.33 8.15 11.44
CA PRO A 175 1.11 9.07 12.27
C PRO A 175 0.23 10.05 13.05
N ILE A 176 -0.89 10.49 12.49
CA ILE A 176 -1.80 11.43 13.13
C ILE A 176 -2.46 10.76 14.35
N TYR A 177 -2.96 9.52 14.19
CA TYR A 177 -3.56 8.77 15.30
C TYR A 177 -2.55 8.46 16.40
N VAL A 178 -1.31 8.12 16.04
CA VAL A 178 -0.23 7.89 17.02
C VAL A 178 0.06 9.14 17.84
N VAL A 179 0.12 10.31 17.21
CA VAL A 179 0.33 11.59 17.93
C VAL A 179 -0.85 11.90 18.85
N ILE A 180 -2.08 11.72 18.38
CA ILE A 180 -3.29 11.92 19.21
C ILE A 180 -3.27 10.99 20.42
N ALA A 181 -2.99 9.71 20.21
CA ALA A 181 -2.92 8.71 21.29
C ALA A 181 -1.81 9.06 22.30
N ALA A 182 -0.63 9.50 21.83
CA ALA A 182 0.46 9.91 22.70
C ALA A 182 0.09 11.12 23.54
N VAL A 183 -0.55 12.14 22.96
CA VAL A 183 -1.00 13.35 23.68
C VAL A 183 -2.06 12.99 24.74
N LEU A 184 -3.07 12.19 24.38
CA LEU A 184 -4.09 11.76 25.32
C LEU A 184 -3.50 10.95 26.45
N SER A 185 -2.59 10.02 26.12
CA SER A 185 -1.87 9.21 27.14
C SER A 185 -1.04 10.09 28.09
N LEU A 186 -0.37 11.11 27.55
CA LEU A 186 0.41 12.06 28.35
C LEU A 186 -0.51 12.79 29.34
N ILE A 187 -1.64 13.32 28.90
CA ILE A 187 -2.61 14.02 29.75
C ILE A 187 -3.10 13.13 30.89
N VAL A 188 -3.52 11.89 30.56
CA VAL A 188 -4.01 10.94 31.58
C VAL A 188 -2.93 10.57 32.57
N LEU A 189 -1.69 10.33 32.09
CA LEU A 189 -0.57 9.98 32.95
C LEU A 189 -0.15 11.14 33.85
N GLU A 190 -0.19 12.40 33.38
CA GLU A 190 0.09 13.56 34.21
C GLU A 190 -0.94 13.75 35.32
N LEU A 191 -2.23 13.60 34.99
CA LEU A 191 -3.30 13.69 35.98
C LEU A 191 -3.22 12.61 37.06
N THR A 192 -2.66 11.44 36.74
CA THR A 192 -2.62 10.29 37.67
C THR A 192 -1.30 10.16 38.42
N SER A 193 -0.17 10.60 37.84
CA SER A 193 1.17 10.33 38.42
C SER A 193 1.66 11.40 39.39
N GLY A 194 1.06 12.59 39.42
CA GLY A 194 1.49 13.70 40.25
C GLY A 194 2.92 14.22 39.96
N SER A 195 3.48 13.86 38.78
CA SER A 195 4.83 14.26 38.35
C SER A 195 4.84 14.49 36.84
N PHE A 196 5.35 15.63 36.39
CA PHE A 196 5.48 15.94 34.96
C PHE A 196 6.59 15.16 34.24
N VAL A 197 7.60 14.66 34.95
CA VAL A 197 8.75 13.99 34.34
C VAL A 197 8.46 12.51 34.06
N VAL A 198 7.73 11.85 34.94
CA VAL A 198 7.46 10.40 34.84
C VAL A 198 6.69 10.03 33.59
N PRO A 199 5.60 10.73 33.19
CA PRO A 199 4.89 10.47 31.96
C PRO A 199 5.75 10.56 30.71
N PHE A 200 6.61 11.57 30.62
CA PHE A 200 7.54 11.72 29.49
C PHE A 200 8.53 10.57 29.38
N LEU A 201 9.12 10.14 30.48
CA LEU A 201 10.04 9.00 30.48
C LEU A 201 9.34 7.70 30.11
N PHE A 202 8.09 7.56 30.53
CA PHE A 202 7.28 6.39 30.22
C PHE A 202 6.97 6.33 28.72
N LEU A 203 6.47 7.43 28.13
CA LEU A 203 6.20 7.51 26.68
C LEU A 203 7.49 7.36 25.86
N LEU A 204 8.61 7.91 26.31
CA LEU A 204 9.91 7.73 25.65
C LEU A 204 10.32 6.25 25.64
N SER A 205 10.10 5.53 26.76
CA SER A 205 10.37 4.08 26.84
C SER A 205 9.51 3.29 25.88
N ILE A 206 8.21 3.62 25.77
CA ILE A 206 7.29 2.99 24.82
C ILE A 206 7.73 3.29 23.38
N GLY A 207 8.04 4.55 23.06
CA GLY A 207 8.52 4.93 21.74
C GLY A 207 9.79 4.18 21.33
N LEU A 208 10.75 4.03 22.23
CA LEU A 208 11.95 3.21 21.99
C LEU A 208 11.60 1.73 21.80
N ALA A 209 10.66 1.19 22.56
CA ALA A 209 10.23 -0.21 22.40
C ALA A 209 9.56 -0.45 21.06
N ILE A 210 8.71 0.47 20.59
CA ILE A 210 8.10 0.42 19.26
C ILE A 210 9.18 0.50 18.18
N LEU A 211 10.13 1.43 18.30
CA LEU A 211 11.23 1.60 17.35
C LEU A 211 12.09 0.32 17.26
N TYR A 212 12.42 -0.32 18.37
CA TYR A 212 13.18 -1.58 18.36
C TYR A 212 12.36 -2.72 17.76
N ASN A 213 11.07 -2.80 18.05
CA ASN A 213 10.18 -3.82 17.50
C ASN A 213 10.06 -3.70 15.99
N LEU A 214 9.77 -2.50 15.48
CA LEU A 214 9.72 -2.23 14.03
C LEU A 214 11.06 -2.51 13.36
N GLY A 215 12.17 -2.04 13.96
CA GLY A 215 13.50 -2.25 13.39
C GLY A 215 13.96 -3.71 13.38
N SER A 216 13.48 -4.55 14.33
CA SER A 216 13.80 -5.97 14.35
C SER A 216 13.14 -6.77 13.22
N ASN A 217 12.12 -6.23 12.57
CA ASN A 217 11.43 -6.90 11.45
C ASN A 217 12.34 -7.10 10.22
N ILE A 218 13.46 -6.39 10.12
CA ILE A 218 14.47 -6.63 9.07
C ILE A 218 14.94 -8.08 9.05
N ILE A 219 14.95 -8.77 10.20
CA ILE A 219 15.32 -10.19 10.29
C ILE A 219 14.32 -11.08 9.54
N LEU A 220 13.07 -10.65 9.44
CA LEU A 220 12.00 -11.33 8.70
C LEU A 220 11.96 -10.96 7.23
N GLY A 221 12.64 -9.86 6.83
CA GLY A 221 12.65 -9.31 5.47
C GLY A 221 11.42 -8.48 5.13
N GLU A 222 10.24 -8.94 5.53
CA GLU A 222 8.98 -8.22 5.31
C GLU A 222 8.06 -8.32 6.55
N THR A 223 7.13 -7.40 6.65
CA THR A 223 6.07 -7.41 7.66
C THR A 223 4.71 -7.17 7.01
N SER A 224 3.65 -7.71 7.61
CA SER A 224 2.30 -7.44 7.10
C SER A 224 1.85 -6.03 7.44
N TYR A 225 1.03 -5.42 6.56
CA TYR A 225 0.44 -4.11 6.81
C TYR A 225 -0.41 -4.08 8.11
N ILE A 226 -1.06 -5.20 8.46
CA ILE A 226 -1.81 -5.35 9.71
C ILE A 226 -0.85 -5.29 10.91
N THR A 227 0.28 -6.01 10.85
CA THR A 227 1.30 -5.97 11.91
C THR A 227 1.87 -4.57 12.06
N GLN A 228 2.14 -3.87 10.96
CA GLN A 228 2.63 -2.49 10.99
C GLN A 228 1.63 -1.55 11.68
N ALA A 229 0.35 -1.64 11.33
CA ALA A 229 -0.70 -0.84 11.95
C ALA A 229 -0.86 -1.14 13.45
N LEU A 230 -0.86 -2.43 13.83
CA LEU A 230 -0.98 -2.83 15.24
C LEU A 230 0.25 -2.49 16.11
N THR A 231 1.43 -2.40 15.51
CA THR A 231 2.66 -2.06 16.25
C THR A 231 2.66 -0.60 16.72
N ALA A 232 1.89 0.26 16.06
CA ALA A 232 1.76 1.67 16.39
C ALA A 232 0.66 1.96 17.44
N LEU A 233 -0.21 0.99 17.72
CA LEU A 233 -1.27 1.05 18.74
C LEU A 233 -0.85 0.37 20.06
#